data_e661cb618b93576e6a81e6c2dc1e21b2
#
_entry.id   e661cb618b93576e6a81e6c2dc1e21b2
#
_cell.length_a   1.000
_cell.length_b   1.000
_cell.length_c   1.000
_cell.angle_alpha   90.00
_cell.angle_beta   90.00
_cell.angle_gamma   90.00
#
_symmetry.space_group_name_H-M   'P 1'
#
loop_
_entity.id
_entity.type
_entity.pdbx_description
1 polymer ?
#
loop_
_entity_poly.entity_id
_entity_poly.type
_entity_poly.pdbx_seq_one_letter_code
_entity_poly.pdbx_strand_id
1 'polypeptide(L)'
;MDINLEYYKIFYYVAKYGSITQAAEQLSISQPAVSQAVKHLEGDLSCTLFVRTSKGVRLTKEGEVLFSYVGRGYETILSGEKKLSEMLNLEQGEICIGASDMTLQFYLLPYLEQFHEKHPGIRVTVTNAPTPETLEHLGDGRIDFGIVSTPVEERQHLKLVLVRSIQDVFVAGKKFDHLKDRELSYVELMKLPVMCLEGSTSTRQYVEDFLSEKEVTLRPEFELATSDMLIQFAVRNLGVASVVEDFAMEYIKSGELFRLKFTEEIPKRQFCIVTDERIPISAAASKLLQYLLGQES
;
A
#
# COMPACT_ATOMS: atom_id res chain seq x y z
N MET A 1 -19.70 -12.17 30.03
CA MET A 1 -20.66 -11.84 28.97
C MET A 1 -20.54 -12.92 27.92
N ASP A 2 -21.63 -13.62 27.62
CA ASP A 2 -21.65 -14.65 26.58
C ASP A 2 -22.47 -14.09 25.40
N ILE A 3 -21.87 -13.12 24.68
CA ILE A 3 -22.53 -12.44 23.57
C ILE A 3 -22.40 -13.31 22.31
N ASN A 4 -23.51 -13.53 21.61
CA ASN A 4 -23.52 -14.30 20.37
C ASN A 4 -22.64 -13.65 19.30
N LEU A 5 -21.68 -14.41 18.78
CA LEU A 5 -20.75 -13.94 17.72
C LEU A 5 -21.48 -13.49 16.43
N GLU A 6 -22.68 -14.03 16.16
CA GLU A 6 -23.49 -13.60 15.03
C GLU A 6 -23.89 -12.11 15.13
N TYR A 7 -24.06 -11.58 16.34
CA TYR A 7 -24.35 -10.15 16.51
C TYR A 7 -23.15 -9.26 16.13
N TYR A 8 -21.93 -9.71 16.41
CA TYR A 8 -20.72 -9.01 15.97
C TYR A 8 -20.53 -9.06 14.45
N LYS A 9 -20.87 -10.17 13.81
CA LYS A 9 -20.88 -10.30 12.36
C LYS A 9 -21.87 -9.33 11.72
N ILE A 10 -23.10 -9.29 12.23
CA ILE A 10 -24.12 -8.36 11.74
C ILE A 10 -23.69 -6.91 11.96
N PHE A 11 -23.13 -6.58 13.13
CA PHE A 11 -22.59 -5.27 13.44
C PHE A 11 -21.48 -4.87 12.43
N TYR A 12 -20.56 -5.77 12.12
CA TYR A 12 -19.51 -5.55 11.13
C TYR A 12 -20.08 -5.14 9.77
N TYR A 13 -21.05 -5.89 9.25
CA TYR A 13 -21.66 -5.58 7.96
C TYR A 13 -22.44 -4.28 7.96
N VAL A 14 -23.18 -3.97 9.02
CA VAL A 14 -23.90 -2.70 9.15
C VAL A 14 -22.91 -1.52 9.20
N ALA A 15 -21.80 -1.66 9.92
CA ALA A 15 -20.76 -0.63 9.99
C ALA A 15 -20.07 -0.44 8.65
N LYS A 16 -19.71 -1.54 7.98
CA LYS A 16 -19.01 -1.54 6.69
C LYS A 16 -19.81 -0.86 5.57
N TYR A 17 -21.11 -1.10 5.51
CA TYR A 17 -21.97 -0.54 4.46
C TYR A 17 -22.67 0.77 4.86
N GLY A 18 -22.67 1.12 6.14
CA GLY A 18 -23.42 2.27 6.64
C GLY A 18 -24.95 2.15 6.42
N SER A 19 -25.46 0.92 6.18
CA SER A 19 -26.83 0.63 5.77
C SER A 19 -27.31 -0.71 6.28
N ILE A 20 -28.43 -0.69 7.02
CA ILE A 20 -29.11 -1.90 7.48
C ILE A 20 -29.63 -2.73 6.31
N THR A 21 -30.14 -2.06 5.27
CA THR A 21 -30.69 -2.72 4.07
C THR A 21 -29.60 -3.48 3.32
N GLN A 22 -28.47 -2.83 3.03
CA GLN A 22 -27.35 -3.46 2.33
C GLN A 22 -26.73 -4.59 3.16
N ALA A 23 -26.62 -4.43 4.48
CA ALA A 23 -26.17 -5.50 5.35
C ALA A 23 -27.10 -6.71 5.33
N ALA A 24 -28.43 -6.47 5.32
CA ALA A 24 -29.44 -7.53 5.24
C ALA A 24 -29.35 -8.30 3.91
N GLU A 25 -29.20 -7.59 2.79
CA GLU A 25 -29.00 -8.18 1.46
C GLU A 25 -27.72 -9.03 1.41
N GLN A 26 -26.62 -8.48 1.91
CA GLN A 26 -25.32 -9.18 1.90
C GLN A 26 -25.34 -10.45 2.79
N LEU A 27 -26.05 -10.40 3.90
CA LEU A 27 -26.19 -11.54 4.82
C LEU A 27 -27.32 -12.49 4.44
N SER A 28 -28.14 -12.17 3.44
CA SER A 28 -29.31 -12.93 3.02
C SER A 28 -30.33 -13.14 4.16
N ILE A 29 -30.52 -12.11 5.02
CA ILE A 29 -31.49 -12.11 6.12
C ILE A 29 -32.41 -10.88 6.03
N SER A 30 -33.48 -10.87 6.82
CA SER A 30 -34.42 -9.74 6.79
C SER A 30 -33.86 -8.49 7.51
N GLN A 31 -34.24 -7.30 7.06
CA GLN A 31 -33.88 -6.03 7.73
C GLN A 31 -34.33 -5.97 9.21
N PRO A 32 -35.52 -6.45 9.58
CA PRO A 32 -35.90 -6.55 11.00
C PRO A 32 -34.93 -7.40 11.81
N ALA A 33 -34.47 -8.54 11.27
CA ALA A 33 -33.50 -9.40 11.96
C ALA A 33 -32.15 -8.68 12.19
N VAL A 34 -31.64 -7.94 11.18
CA VAL A 34 -30.44 -7.10 11.34
C VAL A 34 -30.64 -6.05 12.42
N SER A 35 -31.77 -5.33 12.37
CA SER A 35 -32.07 -4.27 13.34
C SER A 35 -32.20 -4.82 14.76
N GLN A 36 -32.78 -6.02 14.93
CA GLN A 36 -32.94 -6.68 16.22
C GLN A 36 -31.58 -7.15 16.76
N ALA A 37 -30.73 -7.75 15.92
CA ALA A 37 -29.39 -8.19 16.31
C ALA A 37 -28.52 -7.03 16.79
N VAL A 38 -28.54 -5.88 16.08
CA VAL A 38 -27.84 -4.66 16.50
C VAL A 38 -28.35 -4.18 17.85
N LYS A 39 -29.68 -4.15 18.07
CA LYS A 39 -30.25 -3.75 19.35
C LYS A 39 -29.87 -4.69 20.50
N HIS A 40 -29.81 -6.00 20.24
CA HIS A 40 -29.35 -6.95 21.25
C HIS A 40 -27.89 -6.70 21.62
N LEU A 41 -27.01 -6.51 20.63
CA LEU A 41 -25.62 -6.20 20.88
C LEU A 41 -25.45 -4.89 21.69
N GLU A 42 -26.18 -3.84 21.32
CA GLU A 42 -26.19 -2.56 22.05
C GLU A 42 -26.69 -2.74 23.48
N GLY A 43 -27.72 -3.57 23.68
CA GLY A 43 -28.25 -3.90 25.01
C GLY A 43 -27.24 -4.68 25.85
N ASP A 44 -26.62 -5.72 25.28
CA ASP A 44 -25.62 -6.55 25.98
C ASP A 44 -24.38 -5.73 26.38
N LEU A 45 -23.97 -4.78 25.53
CA LEU A 45 -22.83 -3.89 25.76
C LEU A 45 -23.21 -2.63 26.55
N SER A 46 -24.51 -2.40 26.81
CA SER A 46 -25.04 -1.22 27.50
C SER A 46 -24.59 0.11 26.86
N CYS A 47 -24.43 0.15 25.53
CA CYS A 47 -24.06 1.36 24.80
C CYS A 47 -24.69 1.39 23.41
N THR A 48 -24.86 2.58 22.84
CA THR A 48 -25.33 2.78 21.47
C THR A 48 -24.15 2.75 20.53
N LEU A 49 -24.20 1.90 19.50
CA LEU A 49 -23.11 1.73 18.53
C LEU A 49 -23.38 2.48 17.21
N PHE A 50 -24.66 2.74 16.89
CA PHE A 50 -25.04 3.45 15.68
C PHE A 50 -25.97 4.64 15.97
N VAL A 51 -25.82 5.69 15.16
CA VAL A 51 -26.79 6.77 15.03
C VAL A 51 -27.46 6.73 13.66
N ARG A 52 -28.78 6.94 13.64
CA ARG A 52 -29.53 7.04 12.37
C ARG A 52 -29.28 8.39 11.71
N THR A 53 -29.11 8.37 10.40
CA THR A 53 -28.97 9.57 9.56
C THR A 53 -29.96 9.52 8.42
N SER A 54 -30.14 10.62 7.69
CA SER A 54 -30.99 10.66 6.50
C SER A 54 -30.49 9.75 5.35
N LYS A 55 -29.24 9.28 5.41
CA LYS A 55 -28.61 8.43 4.38
C LYS A 55 -28.29 7.01 4.85
N GLY A 56 -28.76 6.61 6.04
CA GLY A 56 -28.48 5.28 6.62
C GLY A 56 -28.08 5.35 8.08
N VAL A 57 -27.05 4.65 8.48
CA VAL A 57 -26.52 4.62 9.87
C VAL A 57 -25.03 5.00 9.87
N ARG A 58 -24.58 5.58 10.99
CA ARG A 58 -23.18 5.92 11.23
C ARG A 58 -22.78 5.44 12.62
N LEU A 59 -21.54 5.03 12.79
CA LEU A 59 -20.97 4.65 14.07
C LEU A 59 -20.96 5.80 15.05
N THR A 60 -21.19 5.49 16.34
CA THR A 60 -20.86 6.36 17.48
C THR A 60 -19.36 6.24 17.79
N LYS A 61 -18.83 6.99 18.75
CA LYS A 61 -17.44 6.82 19.21
C LYS A 61 -17.20 5.41 19.79
N GLU A 62 -18.17 4.89 20.55
CA GLU A 62 -18.15 3.54 21.09
C GLU A 62 -18.20 2.51 19.96
N GLY A 63 -19.03 2.76 18.94
CA GLY A 63 -19.11 1.95 17.73
C GLY A 63 -17.80 1.93 16.93
N GLU A 64 -17.10 3.07 16.79
CA GLU A 64 -15.79 3.17 16.12
C GLU A 64 -14.74 2.34 16.86
N VAL A 65 -14.69 2.44 18.21
CA VAL A 65 -13.78 1.63 19.02
C VAL A 65 -14.08 0.14 18.81
N LEU A 66 -15.34 -0.28 18.96
CA LEU A 66 -15.72 -1.67 18.77
C LEU A 66 -15.40 -2.16 17.35
N PHE A 67 -15.69 -1.35 16.33
CA PHE A 67 -15.43 -1.70 14.93
C PHE A 67 -13.94 -1.92 14.66
N SER A 68 -13.06 -1.17 15.30
CA SER A 68 -11.61 -1.35 15.16
C SER A 68 -11.11 -2.74 15.58
N TYR A 69 -11.79 -3.37 16.54
CA TYR A 69 -11.48 -4.73 17.02
C TYR A 69 -12.27 -5.81 16.27
N VAL A 70 -13.58 -5.62 16.14
CA VAL A 70 -14.47 -6.57 15.45
C VAL A 70 -14.10 -6.69 13.98
N GLY A 71 -13.80 -5.57 13.32
CA GLY A 71 -13.37 -5.55 11.91
C GLY A 71 -12.15 -6.44 11.69
N ARG A 72 -11.08 -6.20 12.44
CA ARG A 72 -9.86 -7.02 12.37
C ARG A 72 -10.12 -8.50 12.68
N GLY A 73 -10.86 -8.78 13.75
CA GLY A 73 -11.18 -10.16 14.14
C GLY A 73 -11.98 -10.88 13.06
N TYR A 74 -13.03 -10.25 12.55
CA TYR A 74 -13.89 -10.85 11.54
C TYR A 74 -13.19 -11.03 10.18
N GLU A 75 -12.39 -10.06 9.75
CA GLU A 75 -11.57 -10.17 8.54
C GLU A 75 -10.52 -11.27 8.65
N THR A 76 -9.97 -11.50 9.85
CA THR A 76 -9.09 -12.64 10.11
C THR A 76 -9.82 -13.98 9.95
N ILE A 77 -11.06 -14.09 10.44
CA ILE A 77 -11.90 -15.31 10.26
C ILE A 77 -12.17 -15.55 8.77
N LEU A 78 -12.60 -14.52 8.03
CA LEU A 78 -12.85 -14.62 6.59
C LEU A 78 -11.59 -15.03 5.81
N SER A 79 -10.44 -14.49 6.20
CA SER A 79 -9.15 -14.89 5.63
C SER A 79 -8.84 -16.37 5.88
N GLY A 80 -9.15 -16.88 7.07
CA GLY A 80 -9.02 -18.29 7.41
C GLY A 80 -9.95 -19.20 6.60
N GLU A 81 -11.23 -18.83 6.46
CA GLU A 81 -12.21 -19.55 5.63
C GLU A 81 -11.79 -19.59 4.15
N LYS A 82 -11.32 -18.42 3.62
CA LYS A 82 -10.79 -18.31 2.28
C LYS A 82 -9.60 -19.26 2.08
N LYS A 83 -8.65 -19.25 3.03
CA LYS A 83 -7.48 -20.13 2.98
C LYS A 83 -7.84 -21.62 3.00
N LEU A 84 -8.84 -22.00 3.81
CA LEU A 84 -9.34 -23.37 3.83
C LEU A 84 -9.95 -23.78 2.49
N SER A 85 -10.75 -22.88 1.89
CA SER A 85 -11.31 -23.08 0.55
C SER A 85 -10.23 -23.21 -0.53
N GLU A 86 -9.16 -22.41 -0.45
CA GLU A 86 -8.00 -22.47 -1.37
C GLU A 86 -7.21 -23.77 -1.20
N MET A 87 -7.06 -24.27 0.02
CA MET A 87 -6.46 -25.60 0.27
C MET A 87 -7.27 -26.75 -0.35
N LEU A 88 -8.57 -26.58 -0.42
CA LEU A 88 -9.48 -27.57 -1.02
C LEU A 88 -9.55 -27.46 -2.55
N ASN A 89 -9.22 -26.30 -3.13
CA ASN A 89 -9.32 -25.99 -4.56
C ASN A 89 -7.97 -25.48 -5.10
N LEU A 90 -6.91 -26.30 -5.05
CA LEU A 90 -5.53 -25.96 -5.48
C LEU A 90 -5.40 -25.43 -6.93
N GLU A 91 -6.44 -25.53 -7.75
CA GLU A 91 -6.45 -25.02 -9.13
C GLU A 91 -7.05 -23.61 -9.27
N GLN A 92 -7.67 -23.08 -8.22
CA GLN A 92 -8.29 -21.76 -8.18
C GLN A 92 -7.93 -21.07 -6.88
N GLY A 93 -7.34 -19.89 -6.97
CA GLY A 93 -6.96 -19.09 -5.80
C GLY A 93 -7.00 -17.62 -6.11
N GLU A 94 -6.90 -16.81 -5.08
CA GLU A 94 -6.73 -15.38 -5.20
C GLU A 94 -5.53 -14.93 -4.38
N ILE A 95 -4.78 -13.97 -4.91
CA ILE A 95 -3.67 -13.31 -4.23
C ILE A 95 -3.98 -11.82 -4.20
N CYS A 96 -3.91 -11.22 -3.02
CA CYS A 96 -4.02 -9.78 -2.84
C CYS A 96 -2.65 -9.20 -2.45
N ILE A 97 -2.12 -8.29 -3.24
CA ILE A 97 -0.78 -7.70 -3.07
C ILE A 97 -0.91 -6.20 -2.87
N GLY A 98 -0.18 -5.64 -1.91
CA GLY A 98 -0.02 -4.19 -1.77
C GLY A 98 1.29 -3.74 -2.41
N ALA A 99 1.24 -2.84 -3.37
CA ALA A 99 2.43 -2.25 -3.98
C ALA A 99 2.09 -0.92 -4.64
N SER A 100 3.04 0.01 -4.72
CA SER A 100 2.87 1.20 -5.55
C SER A 100 2.95 0.86 -7.03
N ASP A 101 2.36 1.70 -7.92
CA ASP A 101 2.39 1.52 -9.38
C ASP A 101 3.79 1.24 -9.90
N MET A 102 4.76 2.02 -9.44
CA MET A 102 6.13 1.90 -9.92
C MET A 102 6.82 0.64 -9.38
N THR A 103 6.52 0.24 -8.13
CA THR A 103 6.99 -1.04 -7.58
C THR A 103 6.39 -2.21 -8.35
N LEU A 104 5.10 -2.12 -8.70
CA LEU A 104 4.43 -3.09 -9.54
C LEU A 104 5.13 -3.20 -10.90
N GLN A 105 5.30 -2.10 -11.62
CA GLN A 105 5.85 -2.06 -12.97
C GLN A 105 7.32 -2.52 -13.02
N PHE A 106 8.17 -2.02 -12.13
CA PHE A 106 9.62 -2.20 -12.24
C PHE A 106 10.18 -3.39 -11.45
N TYR A 107 9.40 -3.94 -10.52
CA TYR A 107 9.83 -5.08 -9.74
C TYR A 107 8.90 -6.29 -9.89
N LEU A 108 7.60 -6.13 -9.64
CA LEU A 108 6.68 -7.25 -9.51
C LEU A 108 6.24 -7.85 -10.85
N LEU A 109 6.05 -7.00 -11.88
CA LEU A 109 5.45 -7.41 -13.16
C LEU A 109 6.15 -8.59 -13.85
N PRO A 110 7.50 -8.66 -13.95
CA PRO A 110 8.17 -9.81 -14.58
C PRO A 110 7.89 -11.13 -13.86
N TYR A 111 7.71 -11.11 -12.54
CA TYR A 111 7.37 -12.30 -11.76
C TYR A 111 5.90 -12.68 -11.95
N LEU A 112 5.00 -11.69 -12.04
CA LEU A 112 3.59 -11.93 -12.30
C LEU A 112 3.36 -12.55 -13.69
N GLU A 113 4.11 -12.13 -14.70
CA GLU A 113 4.07 -12.72 -16.05
C GLU A 113 4.40 -14.21 -15.98
N GLN A 114 5.54 -14.58 -15.38
CA GLN A 114 5.95 -15.97 -15.22
C GLN A 114 4.96 -16.79 -14.38
N PHE A 115 4.46 -16.17 -13.30
CA PHE A 115 3.51 -16.81 -12.40
C PHE A 115 2.18 -17.08 -13.10
N HIS A 116 1.66 -16.11 -13.84
CA HIS A 116 0.38 -16.23 -14.54
C HIS A 116 0.43 -17.29 -15.66
N GLU A 117 1.55 -17.40 -16.38
CA GLU A 117 1.74 -18.46 -17.39
C GLU A 117 1.62 -19.87 -16.80
N LYS A 118 2.16 -20.08 -15.59
CA LYS A 118 2.14 -21.38 -14.92
C LYS A 118 0.87 -21.64 -14.10
N HIS A 119 0.21 -20.59 -13.63
CA HIS A 119 -0.94 -20.64 -12.72
C HIS A 119 -2.10 -19.75 -13.22
N PRO A 120 -2.66 -20.00 -14.42
CA PRO A 120 -3.65 -19.13 -15.05
C PRO A 120 -5.00 -19.09 -14.31
N GLY A 121 -5.26 -20.06 -13.43
CA GLY A 121 -6.47 -20.11 -12.59
C GLY A 121 -6.39 -19.25 -11.32
N ILE A 122 -5.22 -18.66 -11.02
CA ILE A 122 -5.06 -17.81 -9.85
C ILE A 122 -5.32 -16.35 -10.22
N ARG A 123 -6.30 -15.76 -9.53
CA ARG A 123 -6.58 -14.33 -9.64
C ARG A 123 -5.59 -13.53 -8.81
N VAL A 124 -5.00 -12.49 -9.41
CA VAL A 124 -4.11 -11.57 -8.71
C VAL A 124 -4.76 -10.19 -8.66
N THR A 125 -4.92 -9.67 -7.45
CA THR A 125 -5.36 -8.29 -7.19
C THR A 125 -4.20 -7.51 -6.61
N VAL A 126 -3.84 -6.40 -7.24
CA VAL A 126 -2.81 -5.49 -6.71
C VAL A 126 -3.48 -4.20 -6.26
N THR A 127 -3.32 -3.87 -4.99
CA THR A 127 -3.79 -2.59 -4.43
C THR A 127 -2.66 -1.57 -4.52
N ASN A 128 -2.91 -0.50 -5.28
CA ASN A 128 -1.97 0.61 -5.36
C ASN A 128 -2.08 1.48 -4.12
N ALA A 129 -1.04 1.47 -3.30
CA ALA A 129 -0.98 2.27 -2.08
C ALA A 129 0.47 2.61 -1.68
N PRO A 130 0.70 3.77 -1.04
CA PRO A 130 1.98 4.09 -0.43
C PRO A 130 2.28 3.14 0.76
N THR A 131 3.54 3.11 1.19
CA THR A 131 4.00 2.19 2.25
C THR A 131 3.13 2.21 3.52
N PRO A 132 2.74 3.37 4.11
CA PRO A 132 1.94 3.36 5.33
C PRO A 132 0.59 2.66 5.16
N GLU A 133 -0.11 2.96 4.07
CA GLU A 133 -1.41 2.36 3.76
C GLU A 133 -1.28 0.86 3.41
N THR A 134 -0.22 0.46 2.70
CA THR A 134 0.09 -0.94 2.44
C THR A 134 0.27 -1.72 3.73
N LEU A 135 0.95 -1.15 4.74
CA LEU A 135 1.13 -1.78 6.05
C LEU A 135 -0.19 -1.86 6.85
N GLU A 136 -1.08 -0.88 6.71
CA GLU A 136 -2.44 -0.97 7.25
C GLU A 136 -3.24 -2.09 6.61
N HIS A 137 -3.26 -2.15 5.27
CA HIS A 137 -3.95 -3.21 4.53
C HIS A 137 -3.44 -4.60 4.93
N LEU A 138 -2.13 -4.73 5.14
CA LEU A 138 -1.53 -5.97 5.61
C LEU A 138 -2.00 -6.32 7.03
N GLY A 139 -1.95 -5.36 7.96
CA GLY A 139 -2.39 -5.55 9.34
C GLY A 139 -3.88 -5.88 9.49
N ASP A 140 -4.71 -5.43 8.55
CA ASP A 140 -6.14 -5.70 8.48
C ASP A 140 -6.46 -7.01 7.72
N GLY A 141 -5.46 -7.72 7.19
CA GLY A 141 -5.64 -8.93 6.38
C GLY A 141 -6.30 -8.70 5.01
N ARG A 142 -6.29 -7.47 4.51
CA ARG A 142 -6.83 -7.11 3.19
C ARG A 142 -5.91 -7.52 2.05
N ILE A 143 -4.63 -7.70 2.33
CA ILE A 143 -3.61 -8.19 1.41
C ILE A 143 -2.83 -9.34 2.04
N ASP A 144 -2.33 -10.26 1.22
CA ASP A 144 -1.51 -11.40 1.65
C ASP A 144 -0.08 -10.95 2.01
N PHE A 145 0.48 -10.04 1.21
CA PHE A 145 1.78 -9.43 1.45
C PHE A 145 1.88 -8.07 0.74
N GLY A 146 2.83 -7.26 1.19
CA GLY A 146 3.15 -5.99 0.55
C GLY A 146 4.56 -5.99 -0.03
N ILE A 147 4.79 -5.15 -1.05
CA ILE A 147 6.13 -4.79 -1.52
C ILE A 147 6.29 -3.29 -1.32
N VAL A 148 7.16 -2.93 -0.38
CA VAL A 148 7.34 -1.55 0.08
C VAL A 148 8.81 -1.16 0.01
N SER A 149 9.10 0.14 0.13
CA SER A 149 10.47 0.63 0.20
C SER A 149 10.88 0.97 1.63
N THR A 150 12.14 0.63 1.98
CA THR A 150 12.72 1.04 3.26
C THR A 150 12.93 2.57 3.30
N PRO A 151 12.99 3.21 4.49
CA PRO A 151 12.80 2.61 5.80
C PRO A 151 11.35 2.19 6.07
N VAL A 152 11.18 1.13 6.84
CA VAL A 152 9.88 0.65 7.31
C VAL A 152 9.93 0.61 8.83
N GLU A 153 8.90 1.10 9.50
CA GLU A 153 8.81 1.00 10.95
C GLU A 153 8.91 -0.46 11.41
N GLU A 154 9.84 -0.75 12.30
CA GLU A 154 9.95 -2.07 12.92
C GLU A 154 8.73 -2.34 13.79
N ARG A 155 8.00 -3.39 13.47
CA ARG A 155 6.89 -3.93 14.27
C ARG A 155 7.16 -5.41 14.49
N GLN A 156 7.09 -5.87 15.74
CA GLN A 156 7.46 -7.25 16.13
C GLN A 156 6.80 -8.38 15.32
N HIS A 157 5.66 -8.09 14.68
CA HIS A 157 4.89 -9.06 13.90
C HIS A 157 5.10 -8.95 12.39
N LEU A 158 5.87 -7.97 11.93
CA LEU A 158 6.18 -7.81 10.52
C LEU A 158 7.50 -8.50 10.18
N LYS A 159 7.45 -9.40 9.22
CA LYS A 159 8.64 -10.01 8.62
C LYS A 159 8.98 -9.26 7.34
N LEU A 160 10.20 -8.76 7.28
CA LEU A 160 10.74 -8.02 6.15
C LEU A 160 11.82 -8.84 5.46
N VAL A 161 11.70 -8.99 4.14
CA VAL A 161 12.72 -9.63 3.30
C VAL A 161 13.18 -8.64 2.26
N LEU A 162 14.44 -8.22 2.32
CA LEU A 162 15.04 -7.30 1.35
C LEU A 162 15.22 -8.01 0.01
N VAL A 163 14.77 -7.39 -1.08
CA VAL A 163 14.75 -8.03 -2.40
C VAL A 163 15.47 -7.28 -3.49
N ARG A 164 15.50 -5.95 -3.44
CA ARG A 164 16.14 -5.14 -4.49
C ARG A 164 16.66 -3.82 -3.94
N SER A 165 17.91 -3.49 -4.25
CA SER A 165 18.48 -2.18 -3.96
C SER A 165 17.96 -1.13 -4.94
N ILE A 166 17.57 0.04 -4.43
CA ILE A 166 17.10 1.20 -5.21
C ILE A 166 17.85 2.45 -4.83
N GLN A 167 17.96 3.39 -5.79
CA GLN A 167 18.65 4.65 -5.63
C GLN A 167 17.69 5.80 -5.91
N ASP A 168 17.52 6.70 -4.96
CA ASP A 168 16.81 7.95 -5.20
C ASP A 168 17.74 8.96 -5.85
N VAL A 169 17.26 9.63 -6.89
CA VAL A 169 18.02 10.60 -7.69
C VAL A 169 17.15 11.80 -8.06
N PHE A 170 17.80 12.86 -8.46
CA PHE A 170 17.14 13.99 -9.11
C PHE A 170 17.40 13.92 -10.61
N VAL A 171 16.33 14.01 -11.41
CA VAL A 171 16.39 13.99 -12.88
C VAL A 171 15.82 15.27 -13.46
N ALA A 172 16.35 15.67 -14.61
CA ALA A 172 15.92 16.88 -15.30
C ALA A 172 15.91 16.68 -16.82
N GLY A 173 15.06 17.44 -17.50
CA GLY A 173 14.99 17.47 -18.96
C GLY A 173 15.92 18.52 -19.58
N LYS A 174 15.89 18.61 -20.90
CA LYS A 174 16.81 19.43 -21.74
C LYS A 174 16.89 20.92 -21.39
N LYS A 175 15.83 21.52 -20.85
CA LYS A 175 15.88 22.91 -20.38
C LYS A 175 16.96 23.15 -19.33
N PHE A 176 17.37 22.12 -18.62
CA PHE A 176 18.37 22.14 -17.56
C PHE A 176 19.73 21.60 -18.01
N ASP A 177 20.00 21.46 -19.31
CA ASP A 177 21.26 20.89 -19.86
C ASP A 177 22.51 21.58 -19.32
N HIS A 178 22.42 22.85 -18.92
CA HIS A 178 23.52 23.59 -18.29
C HIS A 178 23.96 22.99 -16.93
N LEU A 179 23.17 22.06 -16.35
CA LEU A 179 23.48 21.35 -15.11
C LEU A 179 24.00 19.92 -15.34
N LYS A 180 23.92 19.39 -16.57
CA LYS A 180 24.13 17.98 -16.89
C LYS A 180 25.46 17.39 -16.44
N ASP A 181 26.54 18.17 -16.58
CA ASP A 181 27.91 17.71 -16.26
C ASP A 181 28.50 18.44 -15.05
N ARG A 182 27.67 19.20 -14.35
CA ARG A 182 28.08 19.89 -13.12
C ARG A 182 27.85 19.03 -11.92
N GLU A 183 28.79 19.05 -11.00
CA GLU A 183 28.60 18.57 -9.65
C GLU A 183 27.94 19.68 -8.83
N LEU A 184 26.75 19.38 -8.26
CA LEU A 184 25.93 20.33 -7.53
C LEU A 184 26.00 20.06 -6.03
N SER A 185 25.86 21.12 -5.24
CA SER A 185 25.51 20.98 -3.82
C SER A 185 23.99 20.91 -3.65
N TYR A 186 23.52 20.29 -2.58
CA TYR A 186 22.09 20.28 -2.29
C TYR A 186 21.51 21.66 -1.97
N VAL A 187 22.35 22.62 -1.56
CA VAL A 187 21.95 24.03 -1.40
C VAL A 187 21.58 24.65 -2.75
N GLU A 188 22.24 24.26 -3.84
CA GLU A 188 21.89 24.73 -5.18
C GLU A 188 20.56 24.19 -5.65
N LEU A 189 20.18 22.98 -5.21
CA LEU A 189 18.87 22.38 -5.50
C LEU A 189 17.71 23.26 -5.02
N MET A 190 17.87 23.97 -3.89
CA MET A 190 16.83 24.88 -3.37
C MET A 190 16.50 26.06 -4.32
N LYS A 191 17.34 26.32 -5.32
CA LYS A 191 17.14 27.39 -6.32
C LYS A 191 16.49 26.88 -7.60
N LEU A 192 16.26 25.58 -7.69
CA LEU A 192 15.64 24.93 -8.85
C LEU A 192 14.16 24.67 -8.60
N PRO A 193 13.34 24.64 -9.65
CA PRO A 193 11.94 24.22 -9.54
C PRO A 193 11.88 22.71 -9.26
N VAL A 194 11.87 22.33 -7.99
CA VAL A 194 11.84 20.91 -7.58
C VAL A 194 10.43 20.38 -7.59
N MET A 195 10.30 19.13 -8.02
CA MET A 195 9.06 18.37 -8.05
C MET A 195 9.24 17.08 -7.27
N CYS A 196 8.30 16.75 -6.40
CA CYS A 196 8.38 15.61 -5.50
C CYS A 196 7.04 14.86 -5.41
N LEU A 197 7.08 13.68 -4.83
CA LEU A 197 5.88 12.99 -4.39
C LEU A 197 5.22 13.75 -3.23
N GLU A 198 3.95 13.48 -2.98
CA GLU A 198 3.21 13.99 -1.83
C GLU A 198 3.92 13.66 -0.51
N GLY A 199 3.84 14.58 0.45
CA GLY A 199 4.56 14.51 1.72
C GLY A 199 4.26 13.29 2.59
N SER A 200 3.12 12.62 2.35
CA SER A 200 2.71 11.39 3.07
C SER A 200 3.45 10.13 2.62
N THR A 201 4.24 10.19 1.53
CA THR A 201 4.94 9.02 1.01
C THR A 201 6.28 8.78 1.71
N SER A 202 6.60 7.50 1.99
CA SER A 202 7.90 7.12 2.59
C SER A 202 9.10 7.52 1.72
N THR A 203 8.93 7.55 0.40
CA THR A 203 9.97 8.03 -0.53
C THR A 203 10.27 9.50 -0.33
N ARG A 204 9.23 10.34 -0.20
CA ARG A 204 9.39 11.76 0.06
C ARG A 204 10.07 12.00 1.40
N GLN A 205 9.61 11.35 2.46
CA GLN A 205 10.20 11.47 3.79
C GLN A 205 11.67 11.07 3.80
N TYR A 206 12.03 9.95 3.16
CA TYR A 206 13.41 9.49 3.10
C TYR A 206 14.36 10.51 2.47
N VAL A 207 13.94 11.13 1.37
CA VAL A 207 14.74 12.17 0.69
C VAL A 207 14.82 13.44 1.54
N GLU A 208 13.73 13.84 2.18
CA GLU A 208 13.71 15.01 3.06
C GLU A 208 14.56 14.82 4.31
N ASP A 209 14.52 13.64 4.94
CA ASP A 209 15.36 13.31 6.09
C ASP A 209 16.85 13.45 5.73
N PHE A 210 17.28 12.85 4.61
CA PHE A 210 18.64 12.98 4.12
C PHE A 210 19.03 14.45 3.85
N LEU A 211 18.13 15.23 3.25
CA LEU A 211 18.39 16.63 2.94
C LEU A 211 18.40 17.51 4.20
N SER A 212 17.59 17.16 5.20
CA SER A 212 17.55 17.89 6.47
C SER A 212 18.87 17.79 7.25
N GLU A 213 19.56 16.64 7.18
CA GLU A 213 20.92 16.47 7.73
C GLU A 213 21.94 17.42 7.09
N LYS A 214 21.63 17.93 5.91
CA LYS A 214 22.44 18.89 5.16
C LYS A 214 21.93 20.33 5.25
N GLU A 215 21.00 20.57 6.17
CA GLU A 215 20.34 21.88 6.37
C GLU A 215 19.59 22.37 5.11
N VAL A 216 19.14 21.45 4.26
CA VAL A 216 18.38 21.72 3.04
C VAL A 216 16.92 21.35 3.24
N THR A 217 16.02 22.31 3.03
CA THR A 217 14.58 22.11 3.05
C THR A 217 14.02 22.30 1.65
N LEU A 218 13.40 21.26 1.09
CA LEU A 218 12.74 21.35 -0.21
C LEU A 218 11.46 22.20 -0.11
N ARG A 219 11.24 23.01 -1.13
CA ARG A 219 9.99 23.73 -1.39
C ARG A 219 9.55 23.38 -2.80
N PRO A 220 8.87 22.24 -2.97
CA PRO A 220 8.50 21.79 -4.31
C PRO A 220 7.51 22.76 -4.96
N GLU A 221 7.68 23.00 -6.27
CA GLU A 221 6.70 23.72 -7.08
C GLU A 221 5.51 22.80 -7.47
N PHE A 222 5.77 21.48 -7.56
CA PHE A 222 4.73 20.48 -7.81
C PHE A 222 4.89 19.33 -6.84
N GLU A 223 3.78 18.95 -6.23
CA GLU A 223 3.63 17.73 -5.45
C GLU A 223 2.66 16.80 -6.17
N LEU A 224 3.10 15.59 -6.50
CA LEU A 224 2.36 14.66 -7.34
C LEU A 224 2.20 13.30 -6.63
N ALA A 225 1.10 12.62 -6.93
CA ALA A 225 0.76 11.35 -6.29
C ALA A 225 1.64 10.18 -6.78
N THR A 226 2.17 10.24 -8.02
CA THR A 226 2.89 9.12 -8.63
C THR A 226 4.23 9.54 -9.24
N SER A 227 5.21 8.63 -9.19
CA SER A 227 6.54 8.87 -9.79
C SER A 227 6.48 8.95 -11.32
N ASP A 228 5.53 8.26 -11.96
CA ASP A 228 5.34 8.37 -13.41
C ASP A 228 5.00 9.81 -13.81
N MET A 229 4.08 10.45 -13.09
CA MET A 229 3.75 11.84 -13.35
C MET A 229 4.93 12.79 -13.13
N LEU A 230 5.76 12.54 -12.10
CA LEU A 230 6.99 13.31 -11.89
C LEU A 230 7.93 13.20 -13.08
N ILE A 231 8.11 11.99 -13.62
CA ILE A 231 8.94 11.73 -14.80
C ILE A 231 8.37 12.47 -16.02
N GLN A 232 7.05 12.35 -16.25
CA GLN A 232 6.38 13.03 -17.37
C GLN A 232 6.51 14.55 -17.29
N PHE A 233 6.47 15.13 -16.09
CA PHE A 233 6.66 16.57 -15.89
C PHE A 233 8.12 16.98 -16.14
N ALA A 234 9.10 16.15 -15.72
CA ALA A 234 10.51 16.40 -15.99
C ALA A 234 10.83 16.35 -17.48
N VAL A 235 10.30 15.36 -18.22
CA VAL A 235 10.42 15.27 -19.69
C VAL A 235 9.90 16.54 -20.37
N ARG A 236 8.82 17.11 -19.84
CA ARG A 236 8.24 18.38 -20.32
C ARG A 236 8.95 19.63 -19.81
N ASN A 237 10.07 19.46 -19.12
CA ASN A 237 10.91 20.56 -18.60
C ASN A 237 10.21 21.48 -17.59
N LEU A 238 9.25 20.96 -16.81
CA LEU A 238 8.54 21.74 -15.79
C LEU A 238 9.37 21.90 -14.52
N GLY A 239 10.35 21.03 -14.27
CA GLY A 239 11.22 21.10 -13.11
C GLY A 239 12.19 19.93 -13.02
N VAL A 240 12.84 19.85 -11.88
CA VAL A 240 13.74 18.76 -11.47
C VAL A 240 12.96 17.80 -10.59
N ALA A 241 12.85 16.54 -11.00
CA ALA A 241 12.05 15.53 -10.30
C ALA A 241 12.91 14.65 -9.39
N SER A 242 12.45 14.45 -8.16
CA SER A 242 12.97 13.44 -7.22
C SER A 242 12.29 12.10 -7.48
N VAL A 243 13.02 11.08 -7.94
CA VAL A 243 12.49 9.77 -8.31
C VAL A 243 13.50 8.65 -8.00
N VAL A 244 13.03 7.41 -7.97
CA VAL A 244 13.92 6.24 -8.01
C VAL A 244 14.53 6.15 -9.41
N GLU A 245 15.85 5.97 -9.52
CA GLU A 245 16.59 5.98 -10.78
C GLU A 245 16.06 4.98 -11.80
N ASP A 246 15.77 3.76 -11.35
CA ASP A 246 15.24 2.70 -12.21
C ASP A 246 13.97 3.13 -12.97
N PHE A 247 13.12 3.95 -12.35
CA PHE A 247 11.88 4.41 -12.95
C PHE A 247 12.08 5.40 -14.09
N ALA A 248 13.17 6.17 -14.05
CA ALA A 248 13.54 7.14 -15.08
C ALA A 248 14.55 6.58 -16.11
N MET A 249 14.99 5.33 -15.94
CA MET A 249 16.11 4.76 -16.70
C MET A 249 15.90 4.75 -18.22
N GLU A 250 14.68 4.49 -18.70
CA GLU A 250 14.38 4.51 -20.14
C GLU A 250 14.54 5.92 -20.71
N TYR A 251 14.06 6.94 -20.00
CA TYR A 251 14.17 8.35 -20.40
C TYR A 251 15.62 8.88 -20.29
N ILE A 252 16.40 8.34 -19.36
CA ILE A 252 17.83 8.65 -19.24
C ILE A 252 18.60 8.04 -20.42
N LYS A 253 18.31 6.78 -20.78
CA LYS A 253 18.94 6.10 -21.91
C LYS A 253 18.56 6.72 -23.26
N SER A 254 17.31 7.18 -23.41
CA SER A 254 16.87 7.89 -24.63
C SER A 254 17.45 9.30 -24.75
N GLY A 255 18.00 9.86 -23.65
CA GLY A 255 18.50 11.23 -23.59
C GLY A 255 17.41 12.29 -23.45
N GLU A 256 16.20 11.92 -23.10
CA GLU A 256 15.12 12.84 -22.78
C GLU A 256 15.30 13.44 -21.39
N LEU A 257 15.83 12.65 -20.45
CA LEU A 257 16.22 13.08 -19.11
C LEU A 257 17.70 12.81 -18.87
N PHE A 258 18.24 13.47 -17.87
CA PHE A 258 19.56 13.17 -17.31
C PHE A 258 19.51 13.26 -15.80
N ARG A 259 20.36 12.46 -15.14
CA ARG A 259 20.56 12.50 -13.70
C ARG A 259 21.42 13.70 -13.33
N LEU A 260 21.00 14.47 -12.33
CA LEU A 260 21.85 15.48 -11.69
C LEU A 260 22.93 14.79 -10.86
N LYS A 261 24.13 15.34 -10.89
CA LYS A 261 25.29 14.86 -10.10
C LYS A 261 25.42 15.72 -8.86
N PHE A 262 25.52 15.12 -7.71
CA PHE A 262 25.76 15.80 -6.44
C PHE A 262 27.07 15.35 -5.82
N THR A 263 27.67 16.20 -4.98
CA THR A 263 28.93 15.93 -4.24
C THR A 263 28.79 14.69 -3.33
N GLU A 264 27.61 14.37 -2.92
CA GLU A 264 27.27 13.19 -2.13
C GLU A 264 25.98 12.59 -2.67
N GLU A 265 25.95 11.29 -2.85
CA GLU A 265 24.73 10.60 -3.29
C GLU A 265 23.77 10.35 -2.13
N ILE A 266 22.45 10.38 -2.40
CA ILE A 266 21.46 9.91 -1.44
C ILE A 266 21.76 8.43 -1.18
N PRO A 267 21.82 7.95 0.07
CA PRO A 267 22.10 6.54 0.35
C PRO A 267 21.10 5.60 -0.32
N LYS A 268 21.57 4.41 -0.70
CA LYS A 268 20.69 3.38 -1.28
C LYS A 268 19.74 2.86 -0.22
N ARG A 269 18.52 2.59 -0.64
CA ARG A 269 17.52 1.86 0.14
C ARG A 269 17.06 0.61 -0.58
N GLN A 270 16.12 -0.12 -0.03
CA GLN A 270 15.72 -1.43 -0.55
C GLN A 270 14.21 -1.47 -0.81
N PHE A 271 13.81 -2.18 -1.84
CA PHE A 271 12.51 -2.80 -1.83
C PHE A 271 12.54 -4.00 -0.89
N CYS A 272 11.48 -4.18 -0.13
CA CYS A 272 11.31 -5.34 0.71
C CYS A 272 9.90 -5.92 0.56
N ILE A 273 9.81 -7.22 0.63
CA ILE A 273 8.56 -7.94 0.82
C ILE A 273 8.24 -7.88 2.30
N VAL A 274 7.01 -7.50 2.63
CA VAL A 274 6.50 -7.44 4.00
C VAL A 274 5.33 -8.40 4.17
N THR A 275 5.38 -9.22 5.21
CA THR A 275 4.32 -10.13 5.62
C THR A 275 4.02 -9.95 7.11
N ASP A 276 2.80 -10.25 7.54
CA ASP A 276 2.42 -10.23 8.95
C ASP A 276 2.39 -11.68 9.48
N GLU A 277 3.25 -12.00 10.43
CA GLU A 277 3.36 -13.36 10.98
C GLU A 277 2.12 -13.83 11.74
N ARG A 278 1.23 -12.90 12.11
CA ARG A 278 -0.05 -13.22 12.76
C ARG A 278 -1.11 -13.69 11.78
N ILE A 279 -0.93 -13.38 10.48
CA ILE A 279 -1.90 -13.65 9.43
C ILE A 279 -1.35 -14.78 8.54
N PRO A 280 -2.04 -15.91 8.45
CA PRO A 280 -1.60 -16.98 7.57
C PRO A 280 -1.63 -16.55 6.11
N ILE A 281 -0.53 -16.77 5.39
CA ILE A 281 -0.42 -16.49 3.96
C ILE A 281 -1.13 -17.61 3.17
N SER A 282 -1.89 -17.26 2.13
CA SER A 282 -2.55 -18.22 1.25
C SER A 282 -1.54 -19.13 0.51
N ALA A 283 -1.95 -20.33 0.11
CA ALA A 283 -1.10 -21.24 -0.66
C ALA A 283 -0.65 -20.60 -1.99
N ALA A 284 -1.54 -19.88 -2.67
CA ALA A 284 -1.25 -19.16 -3.89
C ALA A 284 -0.24 -18.03 -3.66
N ALA A 285 -0.42 -17.21 -2.62
CA ALA A 285 0.51 -16.14 -2.26
C ALA A 285 1.87 -16.71 -1.81
N SER A 286 1.89 -17.82 -1.05
CA SER A 286 3.13 -18.52 -0.69
C SER A 286 3.88 -19.00 -1.93
N LYS A 287 3.16 -19.50 -2.94
CA LYS A 287 3.76 -19.94 -4.20
C LYS A 287 4.38 -18.75 -4.95
N LEU A 288 3.67 -17.61 -5.07
CA LEU A 288 4.22 -16.41 -5.71
C LEU A 288 5.44 -15.85 -4.94
N LEU A 289 5.43 -15.91 -3.61
CA LEU A 289 6.58 -15.50 -2.80
C LEU A 289 7.82 -16.36 -3.10
N GLN A 290 7.67 -17.66 -3.41
CA GLN A 290 8.79 -18.51 -3.85
C GLN A 290 9.41 -18.01 -5.15
N TYR A 291 8.59 -17.54 -6.11
CA TYR A 291 9.09 -16.91 -7.33
C TYR A 291 9.88 -15.63 -7.03
N LEU A 292 9.31 -14.75 -6.21
CA LEU A 292 9.93 -13.47 -5.85
C LEU A 292 11.26 -13.65 -5.09
N LEU A 293 11.40 -14.72 -4.33
CA LEU A 293 12.60 -15.03 -3.53
C LEU A 293 13.60 -15.94 -4.25
N GLY A 294 13.34 -16.33 -5.50
CA GLY A 294 14.22 -17.22 -6.25
C GLY A 294 14.35 -18.62 -5.65
N GLN A 295 13.34 -19.09 -4.91
CA GLN A 295 13.32 -20.38 -4.20
C GLN A 295 12.60 -21.47 -5.01
N GLU A 296 12.45 -21.31 -6.33
CA GLU A 296 11.91 -22.37 -7.18
C GLU A 296 12.94 -23.51 -7.36
N SER A 297 12.50 -24.70 -6.92
CA SER A 297 13.17 -25.98 -7.21
C SER A 297 12.56 -26.60 -8.46
#